data_266d2a50419be6b95dca886867f13a0b
#
_entry.id   266d2a50419be6b95dca886867f13a0b
#
_cell.length_a   1.000
_cell.length_b   1.000
_cell.length_c   1.000
_cell.angle_alpha   90.00
_cell.angle_beta   90.00
_cell.angle_gamma   90.00
#
_symmetry.space_group_name_H-M   'P 1'
#
loop_
_entity.id
_entity.type
_entity.pdbx_description
1 polymer ?
#
loop_
_entity_poly.entity_id
_entity_poly.type
_entity_poly.pdbx_seq_one_letter_code
_entity_poly.pdbx_strand_id
1 'polypeptide(L)'
;KAFKAAGYVTQIFLLDAHTMGVPQRRRRVFFIARRNDLNLPKLKLDFHENPIRFGEVRSEHGIPFQKPLMMELISKRKQGDTCFADISLRERGKLSMFNNAIVEDCRVAPTNTACAIVTRFCDGEKYSVHDYVATQTFPEDYDFMDQEVNYVCGMSVPPVMMANIASEVYRQWLKYV
;
A
#
# COMPACT_ATOMS: atom_id res chain seq x y z
N LYS A 1 16.92 9.00 21.29
CA LYS A 1 17.41 9.45 22.62
C LYS A 1 16.27 9.45 23.65
N ALA A 2 15.08 10.02 23.36
CA ALA A 2 13.94 10.11 24.30
C ALA A 2 13.48 8.74 24.85
N PHE A 3 13.26 7.73 24.01
CA PHE A 3 12.87 6.39 24.45
C PHE A 3 13.88 5.77 25.42
N LYS A 4 15.18 5.90 25.13
CA LYS A 4 16.22 5.37 26.02
C LYS A 4 16.22 6.08 27.38
N ALA A 5 16.04 7.39 27.41
CA ALA A 5 15.94 8.17 28.66
C ALA A 5 14.69 7.79 29.47
N ALA A 6 13.60 7.39 28.80
CA ALA A 6 12.37 6.92 29.42
C ALA A 6 12.40 5.41 29.80
N GLY A 7 13.55 4.75 29.73
CA GLY A 7 13.70 3.35 30.12
C GLY A 7 13.26 2.32 29.06
N TYR A 8 13.31 2.67 27.78
CA TYR A 8 12.95 1.76 26.67
C TYR A 8 14.14 1.40 25.80
N VAL A 9 14.15 0.16 25.30
CA VAL A 9 14.99 -0.29 24.16
C VAL A 9 14.14 -0.28 22.90
N THR A 10 14.57 0.48 21.89
CA THR A 10 13.86 0.63 20.62
C THR A 10 14.57 -0.16 19.52
N GLN A 11 13.80 -0.87 18.71
CA GLN A 11 14.23 -1.46 17.45
C GLN A 11 13.54 -0.74 16.29
N ILE A 12 14.23 -0.65 15.15
CA ILE A 12 13.72 0.00 13.94
C ILE A 12 13.65 -1.06 12.85
N PHE A 13 12.49 -1.18 12.21
CA PHE A 13 12.24 -2.12 11.13
C PHE A 13 11.76 -1.36 9.89
N LEU A 14 12.38 -1.62 8.75
CA LEU A 14 11.86 -1.24 7.44
C LEU A 14 11.16 -2.45 6.85
N LEU A 15 9.85 -2.41 6.78
CA LEU A 15 9.02 -3.53 6.31
C LEU A 15 8.31 -3.15 5.00
N ASP A 16 8.13 -4.14 4.13
CA ASP A 16 7.39 -3.97 2.88
C ASP A 16 6.12 -4.84 2.90
N ALA A 17 4.97 -4.21 2.77
CA ALA A 17 3.66 -4.85 2.92
C ALA A 17 3.45 -6.03 1.95
N HIS A 18 4.01 -5.98 0.73
CA HIS A 18 3.82 -7.05 -0.26
C HIS A 18 4.45 -8.39 0.13
N THR A 19 5.40 -8.41 1.08
CA THR A 19 5.95 -9.65 1.67
C THR A 19 5.19 -10.10 2.91
N MET A 20 4.07 -9.45 3.21
CA MET A 20 3.27 -9.63 4.42
C MET A 20 1.80 -9.94 4.10
N GLY A 21 1.50 -10.52 2.94
CA GLY A 21 0.12 -10.84 2.53
C GLY A 21 -0.73 -9.62 2.14
N VAL A 22 -0.10 -8.48 1.81
CA VAL A 22 -0.79 -7.29 1.33
C VAL A 22 -0.57 -7.13 -0.17
N PRO A 23 -1.61 -7.02 -1.00
CA PRO A 23 -1.48 -6.87 -2.45
C PRO A 23 -1.05 -5.46 -2.87
N GLN A 24 -0.07 -4.89 -2.15
CA GLN A 24 0.43 -3.53 -2.38
C GLN A 24 1.90 -3.40 -1.99
N ARG A 25 2.70 -2.77 -2.82
CA ARG A 25 4.06 -2.34 -2.46
C ARG A 25 3.96 -1.12 -1.56
N ARG A 26 4.23 -1.30 -0.26
CA ARG A 26 4.16 -0.21 0.71
C ARG A 26 5.22 -0.40 1.77
N ARG A 27 6.29 0.37 1.68
CA ARG A 27 7.34 0.37 2.70
C ARG A 27 7.01 1.32 3.83
N ARG A 28 7.17 0.85 5.05
CA ARG A 28 6.98 1.66 6.27
C ARG A 28 8.06 1.34 7.29
N VAL A 29 8.45 2.38 8.02
CA VAL A 29 9.39 2.25 9.14
C VAL A 29 8.58 2.11 10.43
N PHE A 30 8.87 1.05 11.18
CA PHE A 30 8.27 0.80 12.48
C PHE A 30 9.30 0.97 13.58
N PHE A 31 8.94 1.76 14.59
CA PHE A 31 9.69 1.92 15.81
C PHE A 31 8.98 1.10 16.89
N ILE A 32 9.55 -0.03 17.28
CA ILE A 32 8.97 -0.92 18.30
C ILE A 32 9.88 -0.88 19.51
N ALA A 33 9.32 -0.49 20.64
CA ALA A 33 10.07 -0.31 21.87
C ALA A 33 9.54 -1.23 22.97
N ARG A 34 10.44 -1.80 23.78
CA ARG A 34 10.13 -2.54 24.99
C ARG A 34 10.75 -1.87 26.21
N ARG A 35 10.12 -2.01 27.36
CA ARG A 35 10.68 -1.54 28.62
C ARG A 35 11.93 -2.37 28.99
N ASN A 36 12.91 -1.71 29.55
CA ASN A 36 14.19 -2.35 29.93
C ASN A 36 14.02 -3.42 31.01
N ASP A 37 13.09 -3.21 31.95
CA ASP A 37 12.85 -4.08 33.11
C ASP A 37 12.19 -5.41 32.75
N LEU A 38 11.56 -5.52 31.57
CA LEU A 38 10.90 -6.75 31.14
C LEU A 38 11.87 -7.84 30.66
N ASN A 39 13.14 -7.53 30.49
CA ASN A 39 14.20 -8.44 30.07
C ASN A 39 13.83 -9.37 28.87
N LEU A 40 13.00 -8.86 27.97
CA LEU A 40 12.53 -9.59 26.79
C LEU A 40 13.62 -9.73 25.73
N PRO A 41 13.59 -10.79 24.89
CA PRO A 41 14.55 -10.97 23.80
C PRO A 41 14.41 -9.87 22.74
N LYS A 42 15.38 -9.82 21.84
CA LYS A 42 15.32 -8.95 20.67
C LYS A 42 14.20 -9.43 19.72
N LEU A 43 13.28 -8.53 19.35
CA LEU A 43 12.21 -8.85 18.40
C LEU A 43 12.79 -9.15 17.01
N LYS A 44 12.27 -10.18 16.35
CA LYS A 44 12.58 -10.53 14.98
C LYS A 44 11.31 -10.41 14.15
N LEU A 45 11.35 -9.58 13.11
CA LEU A 45 10.29 -9.43 12.13
C LEU A 45 10.85 -9.78 10.76
N ASP A 46 10.44 -10.93 10.27
CA ASP A 46 10.91 -11.49 9.01
C ASP A 46 9.73 -12.12 8.28
N PHE A 47 9.35 -11.57 7.12
CA PHE A 47 8.15 -11.93 6.40
C PHE A 47 8.48 -12.23 4.94
N HIS A 48 8.01 -13.36 4.43
CA HIS A 48 8.31 -13.90 3.12
C HIS A 48 7.07 -14.46 2.40
N GLU A 49 5.92 -13.83 2.64
CA GLU A 49 4.69 -14.21 1.93
C GLU A 49 4.85 -13.99 0.41
N ASN A 50 4.23 -14.85 -0.36
CA ASN A 50 4.20 -14.71 -1.81
C ASN A 50 3.46 -13.43 -2.19
N PRO A 51 4.00 -12.60 -3.10
CA PRO A 51 3.34 -11.39 -3.53
C PRO A 51 2.00 -11.67 -4.21
N ILE A 52 0.95 -11.02 -3.76
CA ILE A 52 -0.38 -11.07 -4.37
C ILE A 52 -0.44 -10.02 -5.49
N ARG A 53 -0.82 -10.45 -6.68
CA ARG A 53 -0.92 -9.57 -7.86
C ARG A 53 -2.22 -8.79 -7.87
N PHE A 54 -2.23 -7.65 -8.51
CA PHE A 54 -3.44 -6.80 -8.59
C PHE A 54 -4.63 -7.54 -9.22
N GLY A 55 -4.40 -8.29 -10.31
CA GLY A 55 -5.44 -9.06 -10.98
C GLY A 55 -6.13 -10.13 -10.12
N GLU A 56 -5.51 -10.53 -8.99
CA GLU A 56 -6.08 -11.52 -8.06
C GLU A 56 -7.10 -10.89 -7.09
N VAL A 57 -7.08 -9.56 -6.94
CA VAL A 57 -7.89 -8.85 -5.92
C VAL A 57 -8.73 -7.71 -6.48
N ARG A 58 -8.53 -7.33 -7.75
CA ARG A 58 -9.26 -6.19 -8.33
C ARG A 58 -10.75 -6.48 -8.54
N SER A 59 -11.53 -5.43 -8.55
CA SER A 59 -12.93 -5.47 -8.99
C SER A 59 -13.07 -5.79 -10.49
N GLU A 60 -14.25 -6.20 -10.91
CA GLU A 60 -14.56 -6.43 -12.33
C GLU A 60 -14.44 -5.14 -13.13
N HIS A 61 -14.98 -4.02 -12.62
CA HIS A 61 -14.98 -2.71 -13.27
C HIS A 61 -14.32 -1.65 -12.41
N GLY A 62 -13.65 -0.70 -13.05
CA GLY A 62 -13.11 0.51 -12.43
C GLY A 62 -14.09 1.69 -12.50
N ILE A 63 -13.54 2.89 -12.40
CA ILE A 63 -14.29 4.15 -12.55
C ILE A 63 -13.75 4.89 -13.78
N PRO A 64 -14.58 5.17 -14.81
CA PRO A 64 -14.13 5.87 -16.01
C PRO A 64 -13.57 7.27 -15.71
N PHE A 65 -12.61 7.70 -16.50
CA PHE A 65 -12.17 9.09 -16.50
C PHE A 65 -13.24 9.99 -17.15
N GLN A 66 -13.46 11.17 -16.58
CA GLN A 66 -14.35 12.19 -17.15
C GLN A 66 -13.58 13.27 -17.92
N LYS A 67 -12.29 13.46 -17.62
CA LYS A 67 -11.44 14.47 -18.25
C LYS A 67 -10.94 13.99 -19.60
N PRO A 68 -11.25 14.67 -20.72
CA PRO A 68 -10.85 14.23 -22.08
C PRO A 68 -9.35 13.97 -22.23
N LEU A 69 -8.52 14.82 -21.63
CA LEU A 69 -7.06 14.65 -21.66
C LEU A 69 -6.61 13.32 -21.02
N MET A 70 -7.23 12.93 -19.90
CA MET A 70 -6.88 11.68 -19.22
C MET A 70 -7.32 10.47 -20.04
N MET A 71 -8.49 10.55 -20.68
CA MET A 71 -9.00 9.51 -21.59
C MET A 71 -8.09 9.36 -22.81
N GLU A 72 -7.68 10.47 -23.43
CA GLU A 72 -6.73 10.47 -24.54
C GLU A 72 -5.40 9.83 -24.16
N LEU A 73 -4.81 10.25 -23.03
CA LEU A 73 -3.51 9.72 -22.61
C LEU A 73 -3.60 8.23 -22.30
N ILE A 74 -4.57 7.80 -21.49
CA ILE A 74 -4.66 6.38 -21.12
C ILE A 74 -4.99 5.46 -22.29
N SER A 75 -5.65 5.96 -23.34
CA SER A 75 -5.88 5.18 -24.57
C SER A 75 -4.59 4.83 -25.30
N LYS A 76 -3.52 5.59 -25.07
CA LYS A 76 -2.18 5.39 -25.66
C LYS A 76 -1.22 4.61 -24.75
N ARG A 77 -1.74 3.99 -23.67
CA ARG A 77 -0.91 3.19 -22.76
C ARG A 77 -0.26 2.02 -23.47
N LYS A 78 0.95 1.68 -23.05
CA LYS A 78 1.69 0.52 -23.54
C LYS A 78 2.11 -0.35 -22.35
N GLN A 79 2.24 -1.63 -22.60
CA GLN A 79 2.77 -2.55 -21.60
C GLN A 79 4.12 -2.05 -21.08
N GLY A 80 4.25 -2.02 -19.77
CA GLY A 80 5.42 -1.47 -19.07
C GLY A 80 5.26 -0.03 -18.58
N ASP A 81 4.26 0.73 -19.05
CA ASP A 81 3.95 2.04 -18.49
C ASP A 81 3.56 1.88 -17.01
N THR A 82 4.19 2.64 -16.13
CA THR A 82 3.98 2.58 -14.66
C THR A 82 3.22 3.79 -14.13
N CYS A 83 3.17 4.85 -14.92
CA CYS A 83 2.44 6.07 -14.57
C CYS A 83 2.10 6.88 -15.84
N PHE A 84 1.21 7.86 -15.68
CA PHE A 84 0.86 8.77 -16.78
C PHE A 84 2.05 9.60 -17.30
N ALA A 85 3.09 9.78 -16.49
CA ALA A 85 4.29 10.48 -16.93
C ALA A 85 5.01 9.74 -18.07
N ASP A 86 5.00 8.41 -18.07
CA ASP A 86 5.60 7.60 -19.15
C ASP A 86 4.89 7.88 -20.47
N ILE A 87 3.54 7.91 -20.45
CA ILE A 87 2.72 8.23 -21.61
C ILE A 87 2.91 9.68 -22.03
N SER A 88 2.84 10.63 -21.07
CA SER A 88 2.96 12.06 -21.37
C SER A 88 4.32 12.43 -21.97
N LEU A 89 5.39 11.81 -21.48
CA LEU A 89 6.73 12.02 -22.03
C LEU A 89 6.81 11.51 -23.47
N ARG A 90 6.29 10.31 -23.73
CA ARG A 90 6.31 9.67 -25.05
C ARG A 90 5.46 10.43 -26.07
N GLU A 91 4.24 10.83 -25.71
CA GLU A 91 3.27 11.39 -26.64
C GLU A 91 3.36 12.92 -26.78
N ARG A 92 3.86 13.61 -25.77
CA ARG A 92 3.83 15.08 -25.68
C ARG A 92 5.19 15.73 -25.40
N GLY A 93 6.24 14.93 -25.19
CA GLY A 93 7.57 15.42 -24.82
C GLY A 93 7.61 16.14 -23.45
N LYS A 94 6.57 15.98 -22.62
CA LYS A 94 6.47 16.64 -21.30
C LYS A 94 6.36 15.61 -20.19
N LEU A 95 7.23 15.74 -19.22
CA LEU A 95 7.22 14.92 -18.02
C LEU A 95 6.22 15.49 -17.01
N SER A 96 5.03 14.91 -16.93
CA SER A 96 3.93 15.38 -16.06
C SER A 96 3.10 14.20 -15.53
N MET A 97 2.30 14.43 -14.47
CA MET A 97 1.37 13.44 -13.90
C MET A 97 2.06 12.21 -13.28
N PHE A 98 3.20 12.40 -12.62
CA PHE A 98 3.95 11.32 -11.95
C PHE A 98 3.18 10.58 -10.87
N ASN A 99 2.26 11.27 -10.20
CA ASN A 99 1.49 10.69 -9.10
C ASN A 99 0.34 9.79 -9.57
N ASN A 100 0.04 9.79 -10.88
CA ASN A 100 -1.02 8.96 -11.44
C ASN A 100 -0.42 7.63 -11.90
N ALA A 101 -0.40 6.66 -11.00
CA ALA A 101 0.16 5.34 -11.26
C ALA A 101 -0.73 4.52 -12.20
N ILE A 102 -0.10 3.59 -12.93
CA ILE A 102 -0.78 2.57 -13.74
C ILE A 102 -0.34 1.21 -13.23
N VAL A 103 -1.27 0.29 -13.07
CA VAL A 103 -1.00 -1.07 -12.62
C VAL A 103 -1.51 -2.11 -13.62
N GLU A 104 -0.65 -3.05 -13.98
CA GLU A 104 -0.99 -4.25 -14.74
C GLU A 104 -1.46 -5.36 -13.80
N ASP A 105 -2.38 -6.20 -14.27
CA ASP A 105 -2.94 -7.32 -13.47
C ASP A 105 -1.87 -8.31 -12.98
N CYS A 106 -0.78 -8.48 -13.73
CA CYS A 106 0.33 -9.36 -13.38
C CYS A 106 1.30 -8.79 -12.33
N ARG A 107 1.13 -7.54 -11.92
CA ARG A 107 2.00 -6.85 -10.96
C ARG A 107 1.32 -6.66 -9.61
N VAL A 108 2.15 -6.53 -8.57
CA VAL A 108 1.69 -6.03 -7.26
C VAL A 108 1.32 -4.55 -7.38
N ALA A 109 0.19 -4.17 -6.81
CA ALA A 109 -0.29 -2.79 -6.84
C ALA A 109 0.74 -1.78 -6.27
N PRO A 110 0.81 -0.56 -6.82
CA PRO A 110 1.64 0.50 -6.27
C PRO A 110 1.09 0.99 -4.92
N THR A 111 1.89 1.78 -4.20
CA THR A 111 1.44 2.41 -2.96
C THR A 111 0.23 3.33 -3.20
N ASN A 112 -0.88 3.05 -2.52
CA ASN A 112 -1.99 4.00 -2.41
C ASN A 112 -1.51 5.24 -1.65
N THR A 113 -1.73 6.41 -2.22
CA THR A 113 -1.45 7.69 -1.57
C THR A 113 -2.73 8.52 -1.49
N ALA A 114 -2.82 9.40 -0.51
CA ALA A 114 -4.04 10.14 -0.20
C ALA A 114 -4.61 10.99 -1.36
N CYS A 115 -3.77 11.38 -2.31
CA CYS A 115 -4.14 12.31 -3.38
C CYS A 115 -3.88 11.78 -4.80
N ALA A 116 -3.29 10.58 -4.93
CA ALA A 116 -2.95 10.04 -6.24
C ALA A 116 -4.07 9.14 -6.78
N ILE A 117 -4.19 9.15 -8.09
CA ILE A 117 -5.07 8.24 -8.82
C ILE A 117 -4.24 7.02 -9.22
N VAL A 118 -4.76 5.84 -8.96
CA VAL A 118 -4.25 4.60 -9.54
C VAL A 118 -5.18 4.19 -10.66
N THR A 119 -4.60 3.87 -11.81
CA THR A 119 -5.31 3.47 -13.02
C THR A 119 -5.01 2.02 -13.35
N ARG A 120 -6.02 1.28 -13.69
CA ARG A 120 -5.96 -0.11 -14.11
C ARG A 120 -5.48 -0.17 -15.55
N PHE A 121 -4.48 -0.98 -15.83
CA PHE A 121 -3.99 -1.13 -17.20
C PHE A 121 -4.99 -1.85 -18.10
N CYS A 122 -5.71 -2.85 -17.58
CA CYS A 122 -6.59 -3.74 -18.36
C CYS A 122 -7.68 -2.97 -19.14
N ASP A 123 -8.37 -2.05 -18.48
CA ASP A 123 -9.48 -1.28 -19.04
C ASP A 123 -9.17 0.23 -19.21
N GLY A 124 -8.14 0.73 -18.55
CA GLY A 124 -7.78 2.15 -18.56
C GLY A 124 -8.64 2.99 -17.61
N GLU A 125 -9.35 2.38 -16.68
CA GLU A 125 -10.19 3.03 -15.70
C GLU A 125 -9.43 3.28 -14.38
N LYS A 126 -9.92 4.22 -13.57
CA LYS A 126 -9.40 4.46 -12.22
C LYS A 126 -9.80 3.29 -11.30
N TYR A 127 -9.08 3.13 -10.22
CA TYR A 127 -9.51 2.25 -9.13
C TYR A 127 -10.94 2.53 -8.72
N SER A 128 -11.70 1.46 -8.51
CA SER A 128 -12.97 1.50 -7.78
C SER A 128 -12.71 1.62 -6.28
N VAL A 129 -13.77 1.84 -5.51
CA VAL A 129 -13.71 1.77 -4.03
C VAL A 129 -13.18 0.40 -3.58
N HIS A 130 -13.68 -0.68 -4.20
CA HIS A 130 -13.23 -2.04 -3.89
C HIS A 130 -11.72 -2.21 -4.15
N ASP A 131 -11.18 -1.68 -5.24
CA ASP A 131 -9.74 -1.79 -5.55
C ASP A 131 -8.88 -1.13 -4.46
N TYR A 132 -9.29 0.04 -3.94
CA TYR A 132 -8.61 0.69 -2.81
C TYR A 132 -8.69 -0.13 -1.53
N VAL A 133 -9.88 -0.64 -1.19
CA VAL A 133 -10.14 -1.44 0.01
C VAL A 133 -9.34 -2.75 -0.02
N ALA A 134 -9.43 -3.50 -1.13
CA ALA A 134 -8.76 -4.78 -1.30
C ALA A 134 -7.23 -4.64 -1.30
N THR A 135 -6.67 -3.67 -2.06
CA THR A 135 -5.22 -3.47 -2.10
C THR A 135 -4.66 -2.96 -0.78
N GLN A 136 -5.47 -2.29 0.04
CA GLN A 136 -5.08 -1.84 1.38
C GLN A 136 -5.41 -2.86 2.47
N THR A 137 -6.12 -3.94 2.14
CA THR A 137 -6.55 -5.01 3.08
C THR A 137 -7.48 -4.55 4.20
N PHE A 138 -8.31 -3.54 3.96
CA PHE A 138 -9.42 -3.25 4.86
C PHE A 138 -10.48 -4.36 4.75
N PRO A 139 -11.20 -4.69 5.85
CA PRO A 139 -12.39 -5.53 5.76
C PRO A 139 -13.41 -4.93 4.79
N GLU A 140 -14.17 -5.78 4.08
CA GLU A 140 -15.18 -5.32 3.12
C GLU A 140 -16.32 -4.54 3.78
N ASP A 141 -16.62 -4.87 5.03
CA ASP A 141 -17.64 -4.23 5.87
C ASP A 141 -17.11 -3.04 6.69
N TYR A 142 -15.86 -2.59 6.42
CA TYR A 142 -15.31 -1.44 7.14
C TYR A 142 -16.05 -0.16 6.77
N ASP A 143 -16.63 0.49 7.77
CA ASP A 143 -17.31 1.77 7.62
C ASP A 143 -16.31 2.94 7.59
N PHE A 144 -16.17 3.55 6.44
CA PHE A 144 -15.31 4.73 6.24
C PHE A 144 -15.99 6.04 6.69
N MET A 145 -17.23 5.96 7.17
CA MET A 145 -18.02 7.13 7.55
C MET A 145 -18.10 8.14 6.38
N ASP A 146 -17.97 9.43 6.68
CA ASP A 146 -17.98 10.53 5.68
C ASP A 146 -16.59 10.76 5.04
N GLN A 147 -15.63 9.84 5.23
CA GLN A 147 -14.28 10.03 4.72
C GLN A 147 -14.11 9.46 3.32
N GLU A 148 -13.33 10.14 2.49
CA GLU A 148 -12.92 9.65 1.18
C GLU A 148 -12.07 8.36 1.33
N VAL A 149 -12.54 7.26 0.75
CA VAL A 149 -11.90 5.93 0.89
C VAL A 149 -10.44 5.94 0.43
N ASN A 150 -10.15 6.57 -0.71
CA ASN A 150 -8.79 6.69 -1.22
C ASN A 150 -7.87 7.46 -0.26
N TYR A 151 -8.39 8.51 0.41
CA TYR A 151 -7.65 9.27 1.40
C TYR A 151 -7.31 8.40 2.62
N VAL A 152 -8.31 7.72 3.19
CA VAL A 152 -8.10 6.84 4.36
C VAL A 152 -7.13 5.71 4.02
N CYS A 153 -7.32 5.03 2.89
CA CYS A 153 -6.41 3.98 2.40
C CYS A 153 -4.99 4.52 2.20
N GLY A 154 -4.86 5.72 1.63
CA GLY A 154 -3.56 6.36 1.39
C GLY A 154 -2.81 6.73 2.67
N MET A 155 -3.51 7.12 3.73
CA MET A 155 -2.93 7.54 5.02
C MET A 155 -2.70 6.39 6.00
N SER A 156 -3.42 5.29 5.85
CA SER A 156 -3.36 4.16 6.79
C SER A 156 -2.15 3.25 6.58
N VAL A 157 -1.88 2.45 7.59
CA VAL A 157 -1.07 1.23 7.46
C VAL A 157 -2.03 0.07 7.14
N PRO A 158 -1.71 -0.82 6.18
CA PRO A 158 -2.59 -1.94 5.85
C PRO A 158 -2.93 -2.79 7.09
N PRO A 159 -4.19 -3.10 7.36
CA PRO A 159 -4.61 -3.91 8.51
C PRO A 159 -3.88 -5.26 8.61
N VAL A 160 -3.73 -5.99 7.50
CA VAL A 160 -3.02 -7.28 7.48
C VAL A 160 -1.54 -7.10 7.84
N MET A 161 -0.89 -6.02 7.39
CA MET A 161 0.50 -5.71 7.77
C MET A 161 0.61 -5.50 9.30
N MET A 162 -0.33 -4.76 9.89
CA MET A 162 -0.37 -4.54 11.35
C MET A 162 -0.67 -5.81 12.12
N ALA A 163 -1.60 -6.65 11.63
CA ALA A 163 -1.94 -7.92 12.25
C ALA A 163 -0.74 -8.86 12.33
N ASN A 164 0.06 -8.94 11.25
CA ASN A 164 1.28 -9.75 11.22
C ASN A 164 2.33 -9.25 12.21
N ILE A 165 2.55 -7.93 12.27
CA ILE A 165 3.48 -7.34 13.26
C ILE A 165 2.99 -7.60 14.68
N ALA A 166 1.71 -7.37 14.96
CA ALA A 166 1.11 -7.59 16.28
C ALA A 166 1.19 -9.06 16.71
N SER A 167 0.96 -9.99 15.79
CA SER A 167 1.08 -11.42 16.03
C SER A 167 2.50 -11.82 16.41
N GLU A 168 3.52 -11.28 15.73
CA GLU A 168 4.90 -11.54 16.07
C GLU A 168 5.31 -10.92 17.40
N VAL A 169 4.84 -9.70 17.71
CA VAL A 169 5.05 -9.06 19.02
C VAL A 169 4.40 -9.90 20.13
N TYR A 170 3.16 -10.35 19.91
CA TYR A 170 2.49 -11.23 20.87
C TYR A 170 3.27 -12.53 21.10
N ARG A 171 3.64 -13.22 20.02
CA ARG A 171 4.33 -14.51 20.07
C ARG A 171 5.69 -14.42 20.76
N GLN A 172 6.45 -13.35 20.51
CA GLN A 172 7.84 -13.23 20.98
C GLN A 172 7.93 -12.50 22.33
N TRP A 173 6.97 -11.67 22.69
CA TRP A 173 7.01 -10.85 23.91
C TRP A 173 5.82 -11.04 24.83
N LEU A 174 4.58 -10.77 24.36
CA LEU A 174 3.42 -10.65 25.24
C LEU A 174 2.93 -11.99 25.80
N LYS A 175 3.23 -13.09 25.12
CA LYS A 175 2.91 -14.45 25.61
C LYS A 175 3.66 -14.81 26.91
N TYR A 176 4.73 -14.09 27.22
CA TYR A 176 5.63 -14.39 28.36
C TYR A 176 5.63 -13.32 29.44
N VAL A 177 4.76 -12.33 29.33
CA VAL A 177 4.52 -11.26 30.31
C VAL A 177 3.11 -11.40 30.88
#